data_c3d86c85fb858736049eec3a21903f74
#
_entry.id   c3d86c85fb858736049eec3a21903f74
#
_cell.length_a   1.000
_cell.length_b   1.000
_cell.length_c   1.000
_cell.angle_alpha   90.00
_cell.angle_beta   90.00
_cell.angle_gamma   90.00
#
_symmetry.space_group_name_H-M   'P 1'
#
loop_
_entity.id
_entity.type
_entity.pdbx_description
1 polymer ?
#
loop_
_entity_poly.entity_id
_entity_poly.type
_entity_poly.pdbx_seq_one_letter_code
_entity_poly.pdbx_strand_id
1 'polypeptide(L)'
;MIYEPDIETRPVDEQFALDRDSYRKQVAYLFENSDFYRKKLTEAGFDSAAAVGELDDIAQLPFTEKDELRKTQASSPPFGSHLASPPENLRRVFSTSGTTGVPCYLGLTERDIDVYATNVARGYSAAGFSKGQRLVVGFNAGPFVAGD
;
A
#
# COMPACT_ATOMS: atom_id res chain seq x y z
N MET A 1 21.91 -4.39 -11.17
CA MET A 1 21.99 -2.98 -11.60
C MET A 1 21.18 -2.15 -10.61
N ILE A 2 21.58 -0.94 -10.28
CA ILE A 2 20.87 -0.04 -9.35
C ILE A 2 20.03 0.91 -10.20
N TYR A 3 18.75 1.06 -9.90
CA TYR A 3 17.80 1.91 -10.62
C TYR A 3 17.83 3.36 -10.12
N GLU A 4 17.76 3.51 -8.80
CA GLU A 4 17.80 4.81 -8.11
C GLU A 4 18.94 4.83 -7.07
N PRO A 5 20.19 5.12 -7.51
CA PRO A 5 21.36 5.04 -6.62
C PRO A 5 21.21 5.82 -5.33
N ASP A 6 20.66 7.04 -5.39
CA ASP A 6 20.51 7.93 -4.23
C ASP A 6 19.56 7.37 -3.15
N ILE A 7 18.67 6.45 -3.54
CA ILE A 7 17.73 5.81 -2.63
C ILE A 7 18.26 4.43 -2.22
N GLU A 8 18.69 3.63 -3.20
CA GLU A 8 19.06 2.23 -2.98
C GLU A 8 20.42 2.07 -2.26
N THR A 9 21.27 3.10 -2.25
CA THR A 9 22.56 3.09 -1.55
C THR A 9 22.61 4.06 -0.37
N ARG A 10 21.47 4.62 0.02
CA ARG A 10 21.40 5.56 1.14
C ARG A 10 21.82 4.88 2.45
N PRO A 11 22.58 5.55 3.31
CA PRO A 11 22.86 5.06 4.66
C PRO A 11 21.58 4.75 5.43
N VAL A 12 21.60 3.68 6.21
CA VAL A 12 20.42 3.20 6.94
C VAL A 12 19.85 4.28 7.88
N ASP A 13 20.71 5.02 8.56
CA ASP A 13 20.28 6.07 9.50
C ASP A 13 19.54 7.21 8.80
N GLU A 14 20.00 7.60 7.61
CA GLU A 14 19.33 8.60 6.78
C GLU A 14 17.98 8.09 6.27
N GLN A 15 17.92 6.81 5.89
CA GLN A 15 16.68 6.19 5.46
C GLN A 15 15.66 6.14 6.60
N PHE A 16 16.07 5.74 7.81
CA PHE A 16 15.19 5.73 8.97
C PHE A 16 14.62 7.11 9.32
N ALA A 17 15.40 8.16 9.15
CA ALA A 17 14.90 9.53 9.39
C ALA A 17 13.75 9.89 8.42
N LEU A 18 13.88 9.52 7.14
CA LEU A 18 12.84 9.72 6.13
C LEU A 18 11.62 8.81 6.37
N ASP A 19 11.86 7.59 6.80
CA ASP A 19 10.78 6.62 7.09
C ASP A 19 9.94 7.08 8.29
N ARG A 20 10.54 7.65 9.32
CA ARG A 20 9.82 8.27 10.45
C ARG A 20 8.91 9.40 10.01
N ASP A 21 9.39 10.29 9.15
CA ASP A 21 8.57 11.36 8.61
C ASP A 21 7.43 10.83 7.73
N SER A 22 7.72 9.85 6.90
CA SER A 22 6.73 9.17 6.05
C SER A 22 5.67 8.44 6.88
N TYR A 23 6.08 7.78 7.96
CA TYR A 23 5.18 7.10 8.89
C TYR A 23 4.19 8.08 9.54
N ARG A 24 4.65 9.20 10.07
CA ARG A 24 3.77 10.22 10.66
C ARG A 24 2.75 10.75 9.66
N LYS A 25 3.18 11.03 8.44
CA LYS A 25 2.31 11.49 7.34
C LYS A 25 1.27 10.42 6.98
N GLN A 26 1.68 9.17 6.91
CA GLN A 26 0.78 8.07 6.57
C GLN A 26 -0.26 7.83 7.67
N VAL A 27 0.14 7.87 8.93
CA VAL A 27 -0.78 7.72 10.06
C VAL A 27 -1.80 8.87 10.08
N ALA A 28 -1.36 10.11 9.93
CA ALA A 28 -2.25 11.28 9.86
C ALA A 28 -3.24 11.13 8.69
N TYR A 29 -2.76 10.73 7.52
CA TYR A 29 -3.59 10.48 6.34
C TYR A 29 -4.67 9.42 6.59
N LEU A 30 -4.32 8.31 7.26
CA LEU A 30 -5.28 7.26 7.58
C LEU A 30 -6.36 7.72 8.55
N PHE A 31 -6.01 8.51 9.56
CA PHE A 31 -6.99 9.10 10.48
C PHE A 31 -7.96 10.05 9.77
N GLU A 32 -7.49 10.81 8.81
CA GLU A 32 -8.30 11.78 8.08
C GLU A 32 -9.19 11.12 7.02
N ASN A 33 -8.68 10.11 6.32
CA ASN A 33 -9.27 9.65 5.06
C ASN A 33 -9.85 8.22 5.10
N SER A 34 -9.67 7.47 6.20
CA SER A 34 -10.22 6.12 6.31
C SER A 34 -11.00 5.90 7.59
N ASP A 35 -12.31 5.77 7.48
CA ASP A 35 -13.18 5.48 8.62
C ASP A 35 -12.82 4.15 9.30
N PHE A 36 -12.43 3.16 8.51
CA PHE A 36 -12.01 1.86 9.03
C PHE A 36 -10.76 1.97 9.89
N TYR A 37 -9.70 2.63 9.38
CA TYR A 37 -8.45 2.74 10.12
C TYR A 37 -8.57 3.68 11.33
N ARG A 38 -9.30 4.79 11.19
CA ARG A 38 -9.58 5.67 12.31
C ARG A 38 -10.27 4.91 13.45
N LYS A 39 -11.34 4.18 13.13
CA LYS A 39 -12.07 3.37 14.12
C LYS A 39 -11.18 2.30 14.75
N LYS A 40 -10.46 1.53 13.93
CA LYS A 40 -9.59 0.45 14.39
C LYS A 40 -8.49 0.93 15.33
N LEU A 41 -7.85 2.05 15.00
CA LEU A 41 -6.81 2.65 15.83
C LEU A 41 -7.38 3.22 17.13
N THR A 42 -8.54 3.86 17.08
CA THR A 42 -9.24 4.35 18.28
C THR A 42 -9.65 3.21 19.22
N GLU A 43 -10.16 2.11 18.69
CA GLU A 43 -10.49 0.91 19.48
C GLU A 43 -9.26 0.24 20.11
N ALA A 44 -8.08 0.42 19.51
CA ALA A 44 -6.80 -0.01 20.07
C ALA A 44 -6.19 0.99 21.08
N GLY A 45 -6.88 2.09 21.38
CA GLY A 45 -6.46 3.08 22.37
C GLY A 45 -5.72 4.30 21.76
N PHE A 46 -5.66 4.42 20.45
CA PHE A 46 -5.04 5.56 19.74
C PHE A 46 -6.13 6.50 19.23
N ASP A 47 -6.47 7.53 19.94
CA ASP A 47 -7.56 8.49 19.62
C ASP A 47 -7.16 9.62 18.67
N SER A 48 -5.88 9.69 18.30
CA SER A 48 -5.37 10.65 17.33
C SER A 48 -4.13 10.13 16.62
N ALA A 49 -3.76 10.73 15.50
CA ALA A 49 -2.52 10.40 14.82
C ALA A 49 -1.29 10.63 15.71
N ALA A 50 -1.33 11.64 16.58
CA ALA A 50 -0.24 11.92 17.52
C ALA A 50 -0.12 10.87 18.64
N ALA A 51 -1.22 10.21 19.01
CA ALA A 51 -1.23 9.16 20.01
C ALA A 51 -0.60 7.84 19.53
N VAL A 52 -0.47 7.65 18.22
CA VAL A 52 0.11 6.43 17.62
C VAL A 52 1.61 6.31 17.90
N GLY A 53 2.29 7.41 18.24
CA GLY A 53 3.72 7.42 18.52
C GLY A 53 4.58 7.50 17.26
N GLU A 54 5.80 7.02 17.37
CA GLU A 54 6.81 7.06 16.32
C GLU A 54 6.92 5.73 15.57
N LEU A 55 7.72 5.70 14.50
CA LEU A 55 7.97 4.47 13.73
C LEU A 55 8.52 3.33 14.62
N ASP A 56 9.27 3.68 15.65
CA ASP A 56 9.82 2.70 16.60
C ASP A 56 8.71 1.99 17.43
N ASP A 57 7.52 2.60 17.51
CA ASP A 57 6.34 2.06 18.22
C ASP A 57 5.42 1.25 17.30
N ILE A 58 5.75 1.06 16.03
CA ILE A 58 4.89 0.41 15.02
C ILE A 58 4.38 -0.98 15.44
N ALA A 59 5.14 -1.68 16.29
CA ALA A 59 4.75 -2.99 16.81
C ALA A 59 3.53 -2.95 17.76
N GLN A 60 3.14 -1.76 18.22
CA GLN A 60 1.96 -1.57 19.08
C GLN A 60 0.67 -1.43 18.26
N LEU A 61 0.78 -1.22 16.94
CA LEU A 61 -0.39 -1.07 16.08
C LEU A 61 -1.10 -2.40 15.85
N PRO A 62 -2.44 -2.40 15.79
CA PRO A 62 -3.21 -3.60 15.49
C PRO A 62 -2.98 -4.04 14.04
N PHE A 63 -2.75 -5.33 13.83
CA PHE A 63 -2.72 -5.91 12.50
C PHE A 63 -4.06 -5.80 11.80
N THR A 64 -4.03 -5.66 10.47
CA THR A 64 -5.22 -5.72 9.63
C THR A 64 -5.27 -7.06 8.92
N GLU A 65 -6.36 -7.79 9.15
CA GLU A 65 -6.60 -9.08 8.52
C GLU A 65 -7.45 -8.92 7.25
N LYS A 66 -7.25 -9.81 6.29
CA LYS A 66 -7.98 -9.78 5.02
C LYS A 66 -9.50 -9.90 5.21
N ASP A 67 -9.94 -10.63 6.23
CA ASP A 67 -11.37 -10.79 6.53
C ASP A 67 -12.01 -9.51 7.06
N GLU A 68 -11.25 -8.66 7.72
CA GLU A 68 -11.73 -7.33 8.11
C GLU A 68 -12.00 -6.46 6.86
N LEU A 69 -11.06 -6.47 5.91
CA LEU A 69 -11.23 -5.74 4.63
C LEU A 69 -12.44 -6.25 3.85
N ARG A 70 -12.66 -7.57 3.80
CA ARG A 70 -13.85 -8.16 3.17
C ARG A 70 -15.15 -7.73 3.84
N LYS A 71 -15.17 -7.66 5.18
CA LYS A 71 -16.34 -7.18 5.94
C LYS A 71 -16.65 -5.72 5.61
N THR A 72 -15.63 -4.85 5.55
CA THR A 72 -15.86 -3.45 5.16
C THR A 72 -16.35 -3.34 3.72
N GLN A 73 -15.83 -4.16 2.81
CA GLN A 73 -16.25 -4.18 1.42
C GLN A 73 -17.69 -4.67 1.26
N ALA A 74 -18.11 -5.65 2.06
CA ALA A 74 -19.50 -6.14 2.06
C ALA A 74 -20.48 -5.09 2.60
N SER A 75 -20.06 -4.29 3.59
CA SER A 75 -20.89 -3.25 4.20
C SER A 75 -20.88 -1.92 3.43
N SER A 76 -19.85 -1.65 2.64
CA SER A 76 -19.69 -0.43 1.83
C SER A 76 -19.09 -0.76 0.45
N PRO A 77 -19.87 -1.40 -0.46
CA PRO A 77 -19.37 -1.81 -1.77
C PRO A 77 -19.07 -0.60 -2.67
N PRO A 78 -18.17 -0.76 -3.68
CA PRO A 78 -17.38 -1.97 -3.94
C PRO A 78 -16.06 -2.02 -3.18
N PHE A 79 -15.55 -0.92 -2.61
CA PHE A 79 -14.19 -0.82 -2.10
C PHE A 79 -14.07 -0.96 -0.58
N GLY A 80 -15.17 -0.79 0.18
CA GLY A 80 -15.15 -0.83 1.63
C GLY A 80 -14.72 0.50 2.28
N SER A 81 -15.01 0.65 3.57
CA SER A 81 -14.61 1.83 4.37
C SER A 81 -13.12 1.91 4.69
N HIS A 82 -12.34 0.90 4.27
CA HIS A 82 -10.88 0.94 4.36
C HIS A 82 -10.22 1.74 3.24
N LEU A 83 -10.95 2.03 2.15
CA LEU A 83 -10.46 2.93 1.11
C LEU A 83 -10.19 4.33 1.71
N ALA A 84 -8.97 4.80 1.56
CA ALA A 84 -8.51 6.09 2.09
C ALA A 84 -8.42 7.19 1.02
N SER A 85 -9.11 7.02 -0.10
CA SER A 85 -9.16 7.98 -1.20
C SER A 85 -10.57 8.03 -1.78
N PRO A 86 -11.05 9.19 -2.26
CA PRO A 86 -12.30 9.26 -3.02
C PRO A 86 -12.24 8.32 -4.24
N PRO A 87 -13.31 7.56 -4.53
CA PRO A 87 -13.33 6.60 -5.65
C PRO A 87 -12.99 7.23 -7.02
N GLU A 88 -13.35 8.48 -7.24
CA GLU A 88 -13.06 9.23 -8.47
C GLU A 88 -11.55 9.46 -8.71
N ASN A 89 -10.72 9.37 -7.68
CA ASN A 89 -9.27 9.48 -7.76
C ASN A 89 -8.60 8.16 -8.14
N LEU A 90 -9.35 7.06 -8.14
CA LEU A 90 -8.80 5.76 -8.50
C LEU A 90 -8.52 5.70 -10.00
N ARG A 91 -7.35 5.18 -10.35
CA ARG A 91 -6.91 4.96 -11.73
C ARG A 91 -6.83 3.48 -12.09
N ARG A 92 -6.66 2.64 -11.08
CA ARG A 92 -6.58 1.19 -11.25
C ARG A 92 -7.22 0.48 -10.06
N VAL A 93 -7.79 -0.67 -10.34
CA VAL A 93 -8.34 -1.56 -9.31
C VAL A 93 -7.76 -2.94 -9.51
N PHE A 94 -7.12 -3.45 -8.47
CA PHE A 94 -6.73 -4.84 -8.40
C PHE A 94 -7.71 -5.67 -7.59
N SER A 95 -7.79 -6.96 -7.89
CA SER A 95 -8.51 -7.92 -7.07
C SER A 95 -7.59 -9.04 -6.61
N THR A 96 -7.90 -9.60 -5.45
CA THR A 96 -7.25 -10.85 -5.02
C THR A 96 -7.94 -12.03 -5.70
N SER A 97 -7.22 -13.15 -5.87
CA SER A 97 -7.73 -14.36 -6.53
C SER A 97 -8.96 -15.00 -5.86
N GLY A 98 -9.34 -14.55 -4.66
CA GLY A 98 -10.57 -14.99 -4.01
C GLY A 98 -10.65 -16.50 -3.76
N THR A 99 -9.59 -17.14 -3.31
CA THR A 99 -9.56 -18.59 -3.01
C THR A 99 -10.69 -19.05 -2.09
N THR A 100 -11.33 -18.13 -1.37
CA THR A 100 -12.51 -18.33 -0.52
C THR A 100 -13.82 -17.85 -1.19
N GLY A 101 -13.81 -17.56 -2.49
CA GLY A 101 -14.99 -17.20 -3.29
C GLY A 101 -15.25 -15.70 -3.47
N VAL A 102 -14.86 -14.85 -2.52
CA VAL A 102 -15.08 -13.40 -2.62
C VAL A 102 -13.74 -12.67 -2.78
N PRO A 103 -13.49 -11.99 -3.92
CA PRO A 103 -12.29 -11.20 -4.11
C PRO A 103 -12.30 -9.97 -3.21
N CYS A 104 -11.11 -9.54 -2.77
CA CYS A 104 -10.92 -8.25 -2.14
C CYS A 104 -10.38 -7.28 -3.18
N TYR A 105 -10.99 -6.10 -3.29
CA TYR A 105 -10.59 -5.07 -4.25
C TYR A 105 -9.63 -4.06 -3.59
N LEU A 106 -8.61 -3.68 -4.35
CA LEU A 106 -7.60 -2.70 -3.94
C LEU A 106 -7.60 -1.57 -4.98
N GLY A 107 -8.01 -0.39 -4.57
CA GLY A 107 -8.01 0.78 -5.43
C GLY A 107 -6.66 1.50 -5.35
N LEU A 108 -6.08 1.84 -6.49
CA LEU A 108 -4.84 2.62 -6.60
C LEU A 108 -5.12 3.98 -7.24
N THR A 109 -4.58 5.04 -6.62
CA THR A 109 -4.52 6.38 -7.20
C THR A 109 -3.37 6.46 -8.21
N GLU A 110 -3.27 7.57 -8.93
CA GLU A 110 -2.15 7.83 -9.85
C GLU A 110 -0.80 7.77 -9.11
N ARG A 111 -0.72 8.37 -7.93
CA ARG A 111 0.48 8.33 -7.09
C ARG A 111 0.86 6.90 -6.68
N ASP A 112 -0.12 6.08 -6.32
CA ASP A 112 0.13 4.69 -5.95
C ASP A 112 0.69 3.88 -7.13
N ILE A 113 0.21 4.16 -8.36
CA ILE A 113 0.73 3.54 -9.58
C ILE A 113 2.18 3.94 -9.83
N ASP A 114 2.54 5.22 -9.65
CA ASP A 114 3.91 5.69 -9.82
C ASP A 114 4.87 5.02 -8.81
N VAL A 115 4.45 4.93 -7.55
CA VAL A 115 5.21 4.23 -6.50
C VAL A 115 5.35 2.75 -6.83
N TYR A 116 4.27 2.11 -7.26
CA TYR A 116 4.27 0.70 -7.67
C TYR A 116 5.22 0.46 -8.84
N ALA A 117 5.13 1.27 -9.91
CA ALA A 117 5.99 1.17 -11.09
C ALA A 117 7.48 1.35 -10.73
N THR A 118 7.79 2.31 -9.85
CA THR A 118 9.16 2.55 -9.38
C THR A 118 9.70 1.35 -8.61
N ASN A 119 8.91 0.76 -7.71
CA ASN A 119 9.32 -0.43 -6.95
C ASN A 119 9.56 -1.63 -7.86
N VAL A 120 8.70 -1.84 -8.86
CA VAL A 120 8.87 -2.89 -9.88
C VAL A 120 10.14 -2.65 -10.70
N ALA A 121 10.39 -1.40 -11.11
CA ALA A 121 11.61 -1.04 -11.86
C ALA A 121 12.89 -1.32 -11.06
N ARG A 122 12.91 -1.05 -9.76
CA ARG A 122 14.02 -1.42 -8.87
C ARG A 122 14.24 -2.94 -8.85
N GLY A 123 13.16 -3.70 -8.67
CA GLY A 123 13.21 -5.17 -8.66
C GLY A 123 13.76 -5.74 -9.98
N TYR A 124 13.26 -5.27 -11.11
CA TYR A 124 13.77 -5.71 -12.42
C TYR A 124 15.23 -5.28 -12.65
N SER A 125 15.61 -4.07 -12.25
CA SER A 125 17.01 -3.63 -12.37
C SER A 125 17.95 -4.48 -11.51
N ALA A 126 17.54 -4.83 -10.30
CA ALA A 126 18.30 -5.74 -9.42
C ALA A 126 18.45 -7.13 -10.06
N ALA A 127 17.41 -7.63 -10.76
CA ALA A 127 17.45 -8.87 -11.53
C ALA A 127 18.25 -8.79 -12.83
N GLY A 128 18.82 -7.62 -13.17
CA GLY A 128 19.68 -7.44 -14.33
C GLY A 128 18.99 -6.90 -15.58
N PHE A 129 17.72 -6.55 -15.50
CA PHE A 129 17.02 -5.93 -16.63
C PHE A 129 17.40 -4.46 -16.79
N SER A 130 17.39 -3.99 -18.03
CA SER A 130 17.72 -2.62 -18.40
C SER A 130 16.79 -2.09 -19.48
N LYS A 131 16.76 -0.76 -19.62
CA LYS A 131 15.99 -0.08 -20.66
C LYS A 131 16.35 -0.60 -22.06
N GLY A 132 15.35 -0.89 -22.87
CA GLY A 132 15.51 -1.37 -24.26
C GLY A 132 15.51 -2.90 -24.40
N GLN A 133 15.54 -3.65 -23.32
CA GLN A 133 15.38 -5.10 -23.37
C GLN A 133 13.92 -5.48 -23.64
N ARG A 134 13.72 -6.65 -24.23
CA ARG A 134 12.39 -7.23 -24.45
C ARG A 134 12.06 -8.17 -23.29
N LEU A 135 10.93 -7.93 -22.68
CA LEU A 135 10.36 -8.79 -21.64
C LEU A 135 9.17 -9.55 -22.21
N VAL A 136 9.15 -10.86 -22.00
CA VAL A 136 7.97 -11.70 -22.28
C VAL A 136 7.33 -12.06 -20.96
N VAL A 137 6.09 -11.59 -20.77
CA VAL A 137 5.29 -11.92 -19.57
C VAL A 137 4.45 -13.14 -19.87
N GLY A 138 4.75 -14.25 -19.20
CA GLY A 138 4.03 -15.53 -19.33
C GLY A 138 2.86 -15.68 -18.34
N PHE A 139 2.41 -14.61 -17.71
CA PHE A 139 1.26 -14.59 -16.80
C PHE A 139 0.02 -14.07 -17.51
N ASN A 140 -1.17 -14.51 -17.04
CA ASN A 140 -2.42 -13.92 -17.49
C ASN A 140 -2.50 -12.46 -17.08
N ALA A 141 -2.59 -11.56 -18.04
CA ALA A 141 -2.97 -10.19 -17.79
C ALA A 141 -4.44 -10.15 -17.34
N GLY A 142 -4.71 -9.57 -16.19
CA GLY A 142 -6.06 -9.49 -15.63
C GLY A 142 -6.11 -8.56 -14.41
N PRO A 143 -7.24 -8.49 -13.71
CA PRO A 143 -7.39 -7.63 -12.55
C PRO A 143 -6.58 -8.12 -11.31
N PHE A 144 -5.77 -9.15 -11.46
CA PHE A 144 -4.94 -9.68 -10.38
C PHE A 144 -3.59 -8.97 -10.32
N VAL A 145 -3.15 -8.63 -9.12
CA VAL A 145 -1.86 -7.96 -8.86
C VAL A 145 -0.67 -8.74 -9.48
N ALA A 146 -0.75 -10.06 -9.52
CA ALA A 146 0.32 -10.91 -10.02
C ALA A 146 0.42 -10.98 -11.56
N GLY A 147 -0.50 -10.38 -12.30
CA GLY A 147 -0.56 -10.44 -13.76
C GLY A 147 -0.32 -9.12 -14.47
N ASP A 148 0.10 -8.09 -13.75
CA ASP A 148 0.20 -6.73 -14.28
C ASP A 148 1.65 -6.19 -14.28
#